data_d46b3e381b52f6659b18fe8d4bcab461
#
_entry.id   d46b3e381b52f6659b18fe8d4bcab461
#
_cell.length_a   1.000
_cell.length_b   1.000
_cell.length_c   1.000
_cell.angle_alpha   90.00
_cell.angle_beta   90.00
_cell.angle_gamma   90.00
#
_symmetry.space_group_name_H-M   'P 1'
#
loop_
_entity.id
_entity.type
_entity.pdbx_description
1 polymer ?
#
loop_
_entity_poly.entity_id
_entity_poly.type
_entity_poly.pdbx_seq_one_letter_code
_entity_poly.pdbx_strand_id
1 'polypeptide(L)'
;SLEATKSKKRYDLCTVARLEYRKGHHLVLESLYQIKKNYNLSLKYAILGNGPELSRLKDLVMKYNLIKQVSFIEENTPSSKIYSLSKIHIMPTVTTPQSIEGFGIANVEAAAFGLPCIVSDSGGTAESINDNGKMIKENNLIDLSNAILEVIENLSKYSKKSHQFAKRFENKKKIREYLNSF
;
A
#
# COMPACT_ATOMS: atom_id res chain seq x y z
N SER A 1 -15.82 13.89 23.65
CA SER A 1 -16.13 12.74 22.77
C SER A 1 -15.69 13.08 21.36
N LEU A 2 -14.58 12.51 20.92
CA LEU A 2 -14.14 12.55 19.54
C LEU A 2 -14.93 11.47 18.77
N GLU A 3 -16.08 11.84 18.26
CA GLU A 3 -16.71 11.09 17.16
C GLU A 3 -15.82 11.27 15.94
N ALA A 4 -14.95 10.30 15.70
CA ALA A 4 -14.27 10.17 14.43
C ALA A 4 -15.35 9.95 13.37
N THR A 5 -15.69 10.99 12.62
CA THR A 5 -16.48 10.89 11.41
C THR A 5 -15.82 9.82 10.54
N LYS A 6 -16.45 8.65 10.43
CA LYS A 6 -16.01 7.57 9.52
C LYS A 6 -16.02 8.13 8.10
N SER A 7 -14.90 8.71 7.69
CA SER A 7 -14.72 9.20 6.32
C SER A 7 -14.95 8.01 5.38
N LYS A 8 -15.85 8.17 4.44
CA LYS A 8 -16.17 7.11 3.46
C LYS A 8 -14.90 6.80 2.68
N LYS A 9 -14.39 5.56 2.80
CA LYS A 9 -13.20 5.11 2.07
C LYS A 9 -13.40 5.32 0.57
N ARG A 10 -12.47 6.04 -0.05
CA ARG A 10 -12.53 6.44 -1.47
C ARG A 10 -11.74 5.47 -2.36
N TYR A 11 -10.66 4.89 -1.82
CA TYR A 11 -9.75 4.02 -2.53
C TYR A 11 -9.75 2.62 -1.90
N ASP A 12 -9.65 1.61 -2.74
CA ASP A 12 -9.49 0.23 -2.27
C ASP A 12 -8.03 -0.02 -1.89
N LEU A 13 -7.10 0.50 -2.69
CA LEU A 13 -5.66 0.38 -2.48
C LEU A 13 -5.00 1.76 -2.44
N CYS A 14 -3.89 1.86 -1.70
CA CYS A 14 -2.97 3.00 -1.83
C CYS A 14 -1.51 2.55 -1.72
N THR A 15 -0.63 3.33 -2.35
CA THR A 15 0.81 3.28 -2.12
C THR A 15 1.31 4.69 -1.81
N VAL A 16 2.09 4.82 -0.74
CA VAL A 16 2.78 6.05 -0.36
C VAL A 16 4.27 5.76 -0.44
N ALA A 17 4.90 6.13 -1.55
CA ALA A 17 6.31 5.84 -1.80
C ALA A 17 6.84 6.66 -2.98
N ARG A 18 8.17 6.81 -3.06
CA ARG A 18 8.81 7.34 -4.28
C ARG A 18 8.45 6.49 -5.49
N LEU A 19 8.27 7.13 -6.64
CA LEU A 19 7.96 6.44 -7.89
C LEU A 19 9.26 5.91 -8.54
N GLU A 20 9.79 4.87 -7.92
CA GLU A 20 10.96 4.10 -8.36
C GLU A 20 10.53 2.70 -8.78
N TYR A 21 11.21 2.10 -9.76
CA TYR A 21 10.91 0.76 -10.25
C TYR A 21 10.80 -0.27 -9.12
N ARG A 22 11.75 -0.21 -8.16
CA ARG A 22 11.81 -1.13 -7.02
C ARG A 22 10.61 -1.07 -6.08
N LYS A 23 9.78 -0.03 -6.11
CA LYS A 23 8.57 0.10 -5.28
C LYS A 23 7.36 -0.66 -5.82
N GLY A 24 7.49 -1.27 -7.00
CA GLY A 24 6.54 -2.23 -7.53
C GLY A 24 5.18 -1.67 -7.96
N HIS A 25 5.04 -0.35 -8.15
CA HIS A 25 3.78 0.26 -8.62
C HIS A 25 3.27 -0.38 -9.91
N HIS A 26 4.18 -0.74 -10.83
CA HIS A 26 3.85 -1.40 -12.08
C HIS A 26 3.19 -2.77 -11.88
N LEU A 27 3.62 -3.53 -10.86
CA LEU A 27 3.01 -4.82 -10.50
C LEU A 27 1.58 -4.64 -9.98
N VAL A 28 1.33 -3.57 -9.22
CA VAL A 28 -0.03 -3.25 -8.76
C VAL A 28 -0.94 -2.93 -9.94
N LEU A 29 -0.47 -2.11 -10.90
CA LEU A 29 -1.24 -1.79 -12.11
C LEU A 29 -1.55 -3.03 -12.93
N GLU A 30 -0.61 -3.92 -13.09
CA GLU A 30 -0.80 -5.17 -13.81
C GLU A 30 -1.77 -6.11 -13.09
N SER A 31 -1.68 -6.23 -11.75
CA SER A 31 -2.64 -6.98 -10.94
C SER A 31 -4.06 -6.41 -11.06
N LEU A 32 -4.22 -5.09 -11.04
CA LEU A 32 -5.53 -4.46 -11.22
C LEU A 32 -6.13 -4.77 -12.60
N TYR A 33 -5.30 -4.77 -13.63
CA TYR A 33 -5.73 -5.18 -14.98
C TYR A 33 -6.19 -6.65 -15.00
N GLN A 34 -5.42 -7.57 -14.42
CA GLN A 34 -5.78 -8.99 -14.36
C GLN A 34 -7.06 -9.24 -13.53
N ILE A 35 -7.19 -8.58 -12.38
CA ILE A 35 -8.39 -8.68 -11.54
C ILE A 35 -9.61 -8.16 -12.29
N LYS A 36 -9.50 -7.02 -12.96
CA LYS A 36 -10.59 -6.47 -13.77
C LYS A 36 -11.01 -7.42 -14.89
N LYS A 37 -10.02 -7.99 -15.60
CA LYS A 37 -10.25 -8.90 -16.73
C LYS A 37 -10.88 -10.22 -16.29
N ASN A 38 -10.37 -10.83 -15.21
CA ASN A 38 -10.73 -12.19 -14.83
C ASN A 38 -11.96 -12.24 -13.90
N TYR A 39 -12.19 -11.19 -13.10
CA TYR A 39 -13.25 -11.17 -12.08
C TYR A 39 -14.27 -10.05 -12.29
N ASN A 40 -14.14 -9.25 -13.34
CA ASN A 40 -14.96 -8.05 -13.60
C ASN A 40 -15.03 -7.09 -12.39
N LEU A 41 -13.96 -7.07 -11.58
CA LEU A 41 -13.85 -6.26 -10.37
C LEU A 41 -12.95 -5.05 -10.64
N SER A 42 -13.52 -3.85 -10.48
CA SER A 42 -12.83 -2.59 -10.67
C SER A 42 -12.44 -1.97 -9.34
N LEU A 43 -11.16 -2.07 -8.97
CA LEU A 43 -10.61 -1.52 -7.73
C LEU A 43 -10.00 -0.14 -7.96
N LYS A 44 -10.18 0.78 -7.00
CA LYS A 44 -9.61 2.13 -7.05
C LYS A 44 -8.27 2.17 -6.33
N TYR A 45 -7.26 2.75 -6.97
CA TYR A 45 -5.90 2.83 -6.48
C TYR A 45 -5.39 4.26 -6.43
N ALA A 46 -4.91 4.69 -5.26
CA ALA A 46 -4.26 5.98 -5.05
C ALA A 46 -2.74 5.80 -4.97
N ILE A 47 -2.01 6.60 -5.73
CA ILE A 47 -0.55 6.64 -5.74
C ILE A 47 -0.11 8.01 -5.24
N LEU A 48 0.51 8.08 -4.06
CA LEU A 48 1.12 9.29 -3.52
C LEU A 48 2.64 9.17 -3.58
N GLY A 49 3.25 10.08 -4.29
CA GLY A 49 4.69 10.19 -4.43
C GLY A 49 5.13 10.74 -5.77
N ASN A 50 6.43 10.98 -5.88
CA ASN A 50 7.06 11.46 -7.10
C ASN A 50 8.32 10.62 -7.39
N GLY A 51 8.78 10.63 -8.64
CA GLY A 51 10.00 9.92 -9.04
C GLY A 51 10.06 9.62 -10.54
N PRO A 52 11.17 9.00 -10.97
CA PRO A 52 11.47 8.79 -12.39
C PRO A 52 10.46 7.91 -13.13
N GLU A 53 9.73 7.05 -12.42
CA GLU A 53 8.74 6.15 -13.02
C GLU A 53 7.40 6.81 -13.37
N LEU A 54 7.17 8.10 -13.00
CA LEU A 54 5.85 8.73 -13.16
C LEU A 54 5.30 8.65 -14.58
N SER A 55 6.11 8.98 -15.59
CA SER A 55 5.67 8.94 -16.99
C SER A 55 5.32 7.50 -17.40
N ARG A 56 6.21 6.56 -17.12
CA ARG A 56 6.01 5.14 -17.44
C ARG A 56 4.76 4.55 -16.76
N LEU A 57 4.50 4.91 -15.51
CA LEU A 57 3.30 4.47 -14.80
C LEU A 57 2.01 5.04 -15.40
N LYS A 58 2.02 6.30 -15.85
CA LYS A 58 0.90 6.89 -16.59
C LYS A 58 0.64 6.14 -17.90
N ASP A 59 1.68 5.79 -18.65
CA ASP A 59 1.56 5.02 -19.89
C ASP A 59 0.96 3.62 -19.62
N LEU A 60 1.35 2.96 -18.52
CA LEU A 60 0.76 1.68 -18.12
C LEU A 60 -0.72 1.82 -17.75
N VAL A 61 -1.11 2.90 -17.06
CA VAL A 61 -2.52 3.18 -16.76
C VAL A 61 -3.35 3.31 -18.04
N MET A 62 -2.81 3.99 -19.06
CA MET A 62 -3.45 4.09 -20.37
C MET A 62 -3.52 2.73 -21.08
N LYS A 63 -2.40 2.01 -21.15
CA LYS A 63 -2.28 0.69 -21.76
C LYS A 63 -3.27 -0.33 -21.20
N TYR A 64 -3.45 -0.32 -19.86
CA TYR A 64 -4.35 -1.25 -19.18
C TYR A 64 -5.79 -0.72 -19.05
N ASN A 65 -6.11 0.43 -19.62
CA ASN A 65 -7.43 1.09 -19.52
C ASN A 65 -7.90 1.23 -18.05
N LEU A 66 -7.01 1.77 -17.21
CA LEU A 66 -7.23 1.97 -15.77
C LEU A 66 -7.43 3.43 -15.37
N ILE A 67 -7.65 4.34 -16.31
CA ILE A 67 -7.76 5.80 -16.10
C ILE A 67 -8.82 6.15 -15.03
N LYS A 68 -9.95 5.44 -15.03
CA LYS A 68 -11.04 5.67 -14.06
C LYS A 68 -10.78 5.06 -12.67
N GLN A 69 -9.73 4.23 -12.54
CA GLN A 69 -9.42 3.46 -11.35
C GLN A 69 -8.20 4.00 -10.61
N VAL A 70 -7.22 4.59 -11.33
CA VAL A 70 -5.96 5.04 -10.75
C VAL A 70 -5.94 6.56 -10.61
N SER A 71 -5.55 7.00 -9.42
CA SER A 71 -5.36 8.44 -9.11
C SER A 71 -3.91 8.66 -8.69
N PHE A 72 -3.18 9.47 -9.46
CA PHE A 72 -1.91 10.05 -9.02
C PHE A 72 -2.22 11.25 -8.14
N ILE A 73 -1.76 11.21 -6.90
CA ILE A 73 -2.06 12.23 -5.90
C ILE A 73 -0.94 13.27 -5.90
N GLU A 74 -1.29 14.54 -5.70
CA GLU A 74 -0.32 15.63 -5.59
C GLU A 74 0.67 15.38 -4.44
N GLU A 75 1.95 15.63 -4.70
CA GLU A 75 3.07 15.30 -3.81
C GLU A 75 2.98 15.99 -2.44
N ASN A 76 2.41 17.20 -2.39
CA ASN A 76 2.20 17.96 -1.16
C ASN A 76 1.02 17.46 -0.30
N THR A 77 0.30 16.43 -0.74
CA THR A 77 -0.80 15.86 0.04
C THR A 77 -0.22 15.07 1.22
N PRO A 78 -0.67 15.32 2.47
CA PRO A 78 -0.24 14.52 3.61
C PRO A 78 -0.56 13.03 3.44
N SER A 79 0.39 12.15 3.74
CA SER A 79 0.20 10.69 3.69
C SER A 79 -0.98 10.23 4.54
N SER A 80 -1.17 10.84 5.71
CA SER A 80 -2.29 10.61 6.62
C SER A 80 -3.66 10.75 5.95
N LYS A 81 -3.81 11.72 5.03
CA LYS A 81 -5.04 11.90 4.26
C LYS A 81 -5.30 10.72 3.33
N ILE A 82 -4.26 10.19 2.69
CA ILE A 82 -4.39 9.05 1.78
C ILE A 82 -4.69 7.77 2.56
N TYR A 83 -4.00 7.53 3.67
CA TYR A 83 -4.31 6.39 4.54
C TYR A 83 -5.74 6.44 5.08
N SER A 84 -6.22 7.61 5.52
CA SER A 84 -7.59 7.76 6.01
C SER A 84 -8.66 7.46 4.96
N LEU A 85 -8.39 7.71 3.68
CA LEU A 85 -9.28 7.50 2.56
C LEU A 85 -9.15 6.12 1.89
N SER A 86 -8.19 5.30 2.29
CA SER A 86 -7.87 4.01 1.67
C SER A 86 -8.22 2.83 2.56
N LYS A 87 -8.39 1.64 1.96
CA LYS A 87 -8.70 0.41 2.69
C LYS A 87 -7.45 -0.44 2.95
N ILE A 88 -6.52 -0.50 2.00
CA ILE A 88 -5.33 -1.38 2.00
C ILE A 88 -4.13 -0.56 1.56
N HIS A 89 -3.00 -0.67 2.27
CA HIS A 89 -1.71 -0.20 1.79
C HIS A 89 -1.00 -1.34 1.04
N ILE A 90 -0.44 -1.03 -0.15
CA ILE A 90 0.19 -2.03 -0.99
C ILE A 90 1.54 -1.53 -1.50
N MET A 91 2.61 -2.29 -1.23
CA MET A 91 3.96 -1.96 -1.65
C MET A 91 4.74 -3.25 -2.00
N PRO A 92 4.51 -3.84 -3.19
CA PRO A 92 5.18 -5.06 -3.63
C PRO A 92 6.58 -4.73 -4.17
N THR A 93 7.48 -4.42 -3.24
CA THR A 93 8.87 -4.05 -3.57
C THR A 93 9.60 -5.15 -4.30
N VAL A 94 10.55 -4.73 -5.12
CA VAL A 94 11.43 -5.60 -5.90
C VAL A 94 12.87 -5.31 -5.50
N THR A 95 13.60 -6.33 -5.12
CA THR A 95 15.04 -6.22 -4.87
C THR A 95 15.77 -5.93 -6.18
N THR A 96 16.66 -4.95 -6.14
CA THR A 96 17.57 -4.64 -7.25
C THR A 96 19.02 -4.76 -6.80
N PRO A 97 19.99 -4.92 -7.71
CA PRO A 97 21.40 -5.00 -7.34
C PRO A 97 21.90 -3.79 -6.53
N GLN A 98 21.24 -2.64 -6.68
CA GLN A 98 21.62 -1.37 -6.05
C GLN A 98 20.83 -1.06 -4.77
N SER A 99 19.71 -1.76 -4.51
CA SER A 99 18.84 -1.41 -3.38
C SER A 99 17.91 -2.54 -2.97
N ILE A 100 17.84 -2.73 -1.67
CA ILE A 100 16.88 -3.61 -0.98
C ILE A 100 15.98 -2.73 -0.12
N GLU A 101 14.72 -3.10 0.06
CA GLU A 101 13.84 -2.39 0.98
C GLU A 101 14.34 -2.58 2.42
N GLY A 102 14.45 -1.46 3.14
CA GLY A 102 14.81 -1.51 4.56
C GLY A 102 13.67 -2.05 5.41
N PHE A 103 13.12 -1.21 6.28
CA PHE A 103 12.03 -1.62 7.18
C PHE A 103 10.62 -1.38 6.62
N GLY A 104 10.45 -0.46 5.67
CA GLY A 104 9.13 -0.12 5.13
C GLY A 104 8.26 0.70 6.10
N ILE A 105 8.73 1.86 6.53
CA ILE A 105 8.06 2.76 7.49
C ILE A 105 6.62 3.07 7.08
N ALA A 106 6.37 3.26 5.79
CA ALA A 106 5.04 3.50 5.24
C ALA A 106 4.02 2.41 5.59
N ASN A 107 4.46 1.16 5.81
CA ASN A 107 3.59 0.06 6.24
C ASN A 107 3.14 0.25 7.70
N VAL A 108 4.03 0.69 8.57
CA VAL A 108 3.71 0.97 9.99
C VAL A 108 2.79 2.18 10.10
N GLU A 109 3.05 3.23 9.33
CA GLU A 109 2.16 4.39 9.24
C GLU A 109 0.76 3.98 8.78
N ALA A 110 0.66 3.22 7.70
CA ALA A 110 -0.62 2.71 7.20
C ALA A 110 -1.35 1.87 8.25
N ALA A 111 -0.64 1.00 8.97
CA ALA A 111 -1.21 0.18 10.04
C ALA A 111 -1.78 1.03 11.19
N ALA A 112 -1.20 2.21 11.50
CA ALA A 112 -1.73 3.15 12.49
C ALA A 112 -3.11 3.69 12.09
N PHE A 113 -3.41 3.76 10.79
CA PHE A 113 -4.74 4.09 10.26
C PHE A 113 -5.65 2.86 10.10
N GLY A 114 -5.22 1.70 10.58
CA GLY A 114 -5.97 0.44 10.48
C GLY A 114 -5.95 -0.20 9.09
N LEU A 115 -5.02 0.19 8.21
CA LEU A 115 -4.89 -0.42 6.90
C LEU A 115 -4.07 -1.71 7.01
N PRO A 116 -4.61 -2.84 6.56
CA PRO A 116 -3.77 -3.99 6.28
C PRO A 116 -2.78 -3.68 5.17
N CYS A 117 -1.61 -4.34 5.22
CA CYS A 117 -0.54 -4.11 4.26
C CYS A 117 -0.29 -5.35 3.40
N ILE A 118 -0.07 -5.15 2.10
CA ILE A 118 0.39 -6.20 1.19
C ILE A 118 1.80 -5.82 0.74
N VAL A 119 2.78 -6.66 1.05
CA VAL A 119 4.20 -6.38 0.79
C VAL A 119 4.90 -7.60 0.20
N SER A 120 6.01 -7.39 -0.51
CA SER A 120 6.87 -8.49 -0.92
C SER A 120 7.75 -8.97 0.25
N ASP A 121 8.15 -10.24 0.21
CA ASP A 121 9.20 -10.80 1.05
C ASP A 121 10.56 -10.30 0.55
N SER A 122 10.89 -9.06 0.90
CA SER A 122 12.06 -8.32 0.44
C SER A 122 12.69 -7.56 1.61
N GLY A 123 13.93 -7.84 1.93
CA GLY A 123 14.67 -7.15 2.98
C GLY A 123 13.96 -7.21 4.34
N GLY A 124 13.79 -6.05 4.99
CA GLY A 124 13.15 -5.93 6.32
C GLY A 124 11.62 -5.75 6.29
N THR A 125 10.95 -5.93 5.16
CA THR A 125 9.51 -5.68 5.05
C THR A 125 8.66 -6.61 5.92
N ALA A 126 9.11 -7.85 6.15
CA ALA A 126 8.43 -8.82 7.01
C ALA A 126 8.20 -8.28 8.43
N GLU A 127 9.18 -7.55 8.98
CA GLU A 127 9.09 -6.97 10.32
C GLU A 127 8.08 -5.81 10.39
N SER A 128 7.81 -5.16 9.26
CA SER A 128 6.91 -4.01 9.17
C SER A 128 5.44 -4.37 9.09
N ILE A 129 5.09 -5.65 8.88
CA ILE A 129 3.69 -6.06 8.74
C ILE A 129 3.24 -7.15 9.73
N ASN A 130 4.12 -7.98 10.29
CA ASN A 130 3.71 -9.12 11.11
C ASN A 130 2.49 -9.86 10.48
N ASP A 131 1.36 -10.02 11.22
CA ASP A 131 0.15 -10.71 10.77
C ASP A 131 -1.01 -9.76 10.35
N ASN A 132 -0.72 -8.47 10.20
CA ASN A 132 -1.71 -7.45 9.84
C ASN A 132 -1.95 -7.29 8.33
N GLY A 133 -1.43 -8.20 7.53
CA GLY A 133 -1.54 -8.16 6.07
C GLY A 133 -1.08 -9.44 5.41
N LYS A 134 -0.59 -9.32 4.19
CA LYS A 134 -0.07 -10.44 3.41
C LYS A 134 1.33 -10.14 2.91
N MET A 135 2.18 -11.12 3.03
CA MET A 135 3.50 -11.15 2.41
C MET A 135 3.43 -12.04 1.17
N ILE A 136 3.97 -11.56 0.06
CA ILE A 136 3.99 -12.23 -1.23
C ILE A 136 5.42 -12.47 -1.69
N LYS A 137 5.63 -13.39 -2.60
CA LYS A 137 6.93 -13.53 -3.27
C LYS A 137 7.20 -12.35 -4.18
N GLU A 138 8.45 -11.88 -4.21
CA GLU A 138 8.86 -10.82 -5.14
C GLU A 138 8.53 -11.18 -6.60
N ASN A 139 8.13 -10.19 -7.37
CA ASN A 139 7.78 -10.33 -8.80
C ASN A 139 6.71 -11.41 -9.10
N ASN A 140 5.94 -11.85 -8.11
CA ASN A 140 4.89 -12.82 -8.32
C ASN A 140 3.52 -12.16 -8.46
N LEU A 141 3.10 -11.94 -9.70
CA LEU A 141 1.84 -11.29 -10.04
C LEU A 141 0.60 -12.09 -9.58
N ILE A 142 0.68 -13.41 -9.60
CA ILE A 142 -0.40 -14.30 -9.17
C ILE A 142 -0.58 -14.17 -7.66
N ASP A 143 0.51 -14.27 -6.89
CA ASP A 143 0.47 -14.09 -5.43
C ASP A 143 -0.07 -12.71 -5.07
N LEU A 144 0.35 -11.65 -5.79
CA LEU A 144 -0.11 -10.29 -5.56
C LEU A 144 -1.61 -10.14 -5.80
N SER A 145 -2.11 -10.66 -6.93
CA SER A 145 -3.54 -10.61 -7.26
C SER A 145 -4.38 -11.39 -6.24
N ASN A 146 -3.95 -12.59 -5.85
CA ASN A 146 -4.62 -13.40 -4.84
C ASN A 146 -4.62 -12.72 -3.46
N ALA A 147 -3.50 -12.11 -3.05
CA ALA A 147 -3.41 -11.38 -1.79
C ALA A 147 -4.35 -10.16 -1.76
N ILE A 148 -4.47 -9.42 -2.88
CA ILE A 148 -5.42 -8.31 -3.00
C ILE A 148 -6.86 -8.81 -2.78
N LEU A 149 -7.27 -9.86 -3.47
CA LEU A 149 -8.61 -10.42 -3.37
C LEU A 149 -8.89 -10.94 -1.96
N GLU A 150 -7.98 -11.74 -1.37
CA GLU A 150 -8.12 -12.27 -0.03
C GLU A 150 -8.25 -11.18 1.04
N VAL A 151 -7.41 -10.14 0.98
CA VAL A 151 -7.44 -9.06 1.97
C VAL A 151 -8.72 -8.23 1.83
N ILE A 152 -9.21 -8.00 0.61
CA ILE A 152 -10.48 -7.30 0.38
C ILE A 152 -11.66 -8.09 0.96
N GLU A 153 -11.74 -9.38 0.71
CA GLU A 153 -12.80 -10.24 1.25
C GLU A 153 -12.78 -10.32 2.78
N ASN A 154 -11.59 -10.28 3.38
CA ASN A 154 -11.38 -10.38 4.82
C ASN A 154 -10.99 -9.06 5.49
N LEU A 155 -11.35 -7.92 4.91
CA LEU A 155 -10.87 -6.59 5.28
C LEU A 155 -11.06 -6.29 6.79
N SER A 156 -12.21 -6.60 7.35
CA SER A 156 -12.49 -6.35 8.79
C SER A 156 -11.52 -7.10 9.71
N LYS A 157 -11.19 -8.35 9.39
CA LYS A 157 -10.23 -9.17 10.14
C LYS A 157 -8.83 -8.56 10.11
N TYR A 158 -8.35 -8.21 8.92
CA TYR A 158 -7.02 -7.63 8.74
C TYR A 158 -6.91 -6.22 9.33
N SER A 159 -7.94 -5.38 9.21
CA SER A 159 -7.96 -4.05 9.83
C SER A 159 -7.87 -4.09 11.35
N LYS A 160 -8.56 -5.03 12.00
CA LYS A 160 -8.43 -5.23 13.46
C LYS A 160 -6.98 -5.56 13.85
N LYS A 161 -6.34 -6.46 13.10
CA LYS A 161 -4.93 -6.82 13.31
C LYS A 161 -3.99 -5.64 13.09
N SER A 162 -4.25 -4.80 12.08
CA SER A 162 -3.46 -3.59 11.82
C SER A 162 -3.50 -2.62 13.00
N HIS A 163 -4.67 -2.35 13.56
CA HIS A 163 -4.78 -1.53 14.77
C HIS A 163 -4.04 -2.14 15.97
N GLN A 164 -4.09 -3.46 16.15
CA GLN A 164 -3.37 -4.13 17.24
C GLN A 164 -1.86 -4.08 17.04
N PHE A 165 -1.41 -4.24 15.80
CA PHE A 165 0.00 -4.13 15.43
C PHE A 165 0.54 -2.72 15.73
N ALA A 166 -0.15 -1.68 15.26
CA ALA A 166 0.26 -0.29 15.47
C ALA A 166 0.40 0.09 16.95
N LYS A 167 -0.50 -0.40 17.82
CA LYS A 167 -0.42 -0.17 19.28
C LYS A 167 0.89 -0.67 19.90
N ARG A 168 1.52 -1.71 19.34
CA ARG A 168 2.83 -2.20 19.83
C ARG A 168 3.95 -1.20 19.60
N PHE A 169 3.80 -0.33 18.60
CA PHE A 169 4.77 0.72 18.27
C PHE A 169 4.51 2.01 19.05
N GLU A 170 3.27 2.35 19.40
CA GLU A 170 2.96 3.53 20.22
C GLU A 170 3.67 3.51 21.58
N ASN A 171 3.91 2.32 22.17
CA ASN A 171 4.60 2.14 23.44
C ASN A 171 6.13 2.17 23.35
N LYS A 172 6.72 2.22 22.16
CA LYS A 172 8.17 2.32 21.98
C LYS A 172 8.56 3.77 21.75
N LYS A 173 9.09 4.42 22.80
CA LYS A 173 9.56 5.82 22.83
C LYS A 173 10.38 6.22 21.60
N LYS A 174 11.20 5.32 21.06
CA LYS A 174 12.03 5.54 19.86
C LYS A 174 11.21 5.79 18.58
N ILE A 175 10.03 5.24 18.45
CA ILE A 175 9.19 5.42 17.24
C ILE A 175 8.42 6.73 17.32
N ARG A 176 8.00 7.16 18.53
CA ARG A 176 7.47 8.52 18.71
C ARG A 176 8.50 9.60 18.36
N GLU A 177 9.73 9.41 18.78
CA GLU A 177 10.83 10.34 18.43
C GLU A 177 11.07 10.36 16.92
N TYR A 178 10.99 9.22 16.25
CA TYR A 178 11.15 9.11 14.81
C TYR A 178 9.95 9.69 14.04
N LEU A 179 8.72 9.41 14.45
CA LEU A 179 7.50 9.95 13.81
C LEU A 179 7.32 11.45 14.06
N ASN A 180 7.88 12.01 15.14
CA ASN A 180 7.86 13.43 15.45
C ASN A 180 9.01 14.22 14.80
N SER A 181 9.93 13.54 14.09
CA SER A 181 11.03 14.17 13.38
C SER A 181 10.70 14.50 11.90
N PHE A 182 9.48 14.22 11.47
CA PHE A 182 8.92 14.56 10.16
C PHE A 182 7.69 15.45 10.29
#